data_a119c2403f2208e9c051fdbfac11567d
#
_entry.id   a119c2403f2208e9c051fdbfac11567d
#
_cell.length_a   1.000
_cell.length_b   1.000
_cell.length_c   1.000
_cell.angle_alpha   90.00
_cell.angle_beta   90.00
_cell.angle_gamma   90.00
#
_symmetry.space_group_name_H-M   'P 1'
#
loop_
_entity.id
_entity.type
_entity.pdbx_description
1 polymer ?
#
loop_
_entity_poly.entity_id
_entity_poly.type
_entity_poly.pdbx_seq_one_letter_code
_entity_poly.pdbx_strand_id
1 'polypeptide(L)'
;MRDRYLGTTELISVSSDGTKSNSDSGRPTVSADGRYVAFDSNATNLVPGDTRATDVFLRDRLAGTTELVTVDSNEVKGSGSSPSMSNDGRFVAFWSGEQLVNEDTNGRPDMYVRDRLSGTTSLASKSSDGTVGNTLTQPGRLSGNGRFVVWHTGSTNHSPLDDDSLWDVYLHDRQSGTTELISVNTAGEKGNDSSFHPCVSDDGRFVAFFSPATNLSPEDSDDLHDVFVRDRVNSTTTLISKSSLGVKGNDWSRSPSISADGQFVVYLSNSSNLSPEDGDSLSDVYVHDLSNSSTTLASVGVNRTKGDSVSDYTTISGDGLVVAFVSLAQNLIFNDTNGRFDVFTVRNPVVR
;
A
#
# COMPACT_ATOMS: atom_id res chain seq x y z
N MET A 1 2.56 -2.06 -18.68
CA MET A 1 2.76 -3.32 -17.93
C MET A 1 3.81 -4.18 -18.64
N ARG A 2 4.67 -4.84 -17.92
CA ARG A 2 5.72 -5.73 -18.48
C ARG A 2 5.39 -7.18 -18.16
N ASP A 3 5.25 -8.01 -19.18
CA ASP A 3 5.23 -9.47 -19.05
C ASP A 3 6.67 -9.98 -19.04
N ARG A 4 7.12 -10.51 -17.91
CA ARG A 4 8.50 -10.98 -17.74
C ARG A 4 8.75 -12.34 -18.41
N TYR A 5 7.72 -13.15 -18.56
CA TYR A 5 7.81 -14.46 -19.21
C TYR A 5 7.86 -14.32 -20.75
N LEU A 6 6.94 -13.53 -21.32
CA LEU A 6 6.89 -13.27 -22.76
C LEU A 6 7.87 -12.21 -23.23
N GLY A 7 8.46 -11.44 -22.31
CA GLY A 7 9.37 -10.34 -22.65
C GLY A 7 8.67 -9.17 -23.37
N THR A 8 7.36 -9.00 -23.24
CA THR A 8 6.58 -7.95 -23.91
C THR A 8 6.21 -6.81 -22.96
N THR A 9 6.05 -5.62 -23.52
CA THR A 9 5.55 -4.45 -22.76
C THR A 9 4.28 -3.93 -23.43
N GLU A 10 3.23 -3.69 -22.64
CA GLU A 10 1.93 -3.22 -23.07
C GLU A 10 1.61 -1.86 -22.43
N LEU A 11 1.05 -0.94 -23.21
CA LEU A 11 0.48 0.32 -22.71
C LEU A 11 -0.92 0.01 -22.14
N ILE A 12 -1.16 0.37 -20.88
CA ILE A 12 -2.42 0.10 -20.20
C ILE A 12 -3.40 1.28 -20.29
N SER A 13 -2.89 2.51 -20.21
CA SER A 13 -3.69 3.73 -20.23
C SER A 13 -4.20 4.05 -21.66
N VAL A 14 -5.13 3.20 -22.12
CA VAL A 14 -5.81 3.31 -23.40
C VAL A 14 -7.32 3.13 -23.22
N SER A 15 -8.12 3.78 -24.06
CA SER A 15 -9.57 3.56 -24.14
C SER A 15 -9.92 2.17 -24.69
N SER A 16 -11.19 1.80 -24.69
CA SER A 16 -11.65 0.49 -25.21
C SER A 16 -11.44 0.35 -26.73
N ASP A 17 -11.34 1.44 -27.48
CA ASP A 17 -10.99 1.43 -28.92
C ASP A 17 -9.46 1.45 -29.18
N GLY A 18 -8.65 1.44 -28.13
CA GLY A 18 -7.19 1.45 -28.21
C GLY A 18 -6.55 2.84 -28.30
N THR A 19 -7.31 3.92 -28.19
CA THR A 19 -6.81 5.29 -28.20
C THR A 19 -6.02 5.57 -26.91
N LYS A 20 -4.78 6.06 -27.04
CA LYS A 20 -3.93 6.43 -25.90
C LYS A 20 -4.54 7.56 -25.08
N SER A 21 -4.33 7.51 -23.75
CA SER A 21 -4.70 8.59 -22.83
C SER A 21 -4.11 9.94 -23.28
N ASN A 22 -4.91 10.99 -23.19
CA ASN A 22 -4.51 12.37 -23.56
C ASN A 22 -3.90 13.16 -22.41
N SER A 23 -3.72 12.54 -21.25
CA SER A 23 -3.08 13.14 -20.07
C SER A 23 -2.34 12.08 -19.24
N ASP A 24 -1.76 12.50 -18.10
CA ASP A 24 -0.98 11.67 -17.19
C ASP A 24 -1.83 10.56 -16.58
N SER A 25 -1.19 9.40 -16.39
CA SER A 25 -1.75 8.25 -15.70
C SER A 25 -0.71 7.67 -14.73
N GLY A 26 -1.15 7.23 -13.55
CA GLY A 26 -0.26 6.80 -12.49
C GLY A 26 -0.85 5.77 -11.53
N ARG A 27 -0.12 5.48 -10.48
CA ARG A 27 -0.51 4.62 -9.34
C ARG A 27 -1.21 3.31 -9.74
N PRO A 28 -0.59 2.50 -10.61
CA PRO A 28 -1.23 1.26 -11.06
C PRO A 28 -1.27 0.21 -9.95
N THR A 29 -2.35 -0.58 -9.95
CA THR A 29 -2.47 -1.84 -9.21
C THR A 29 -2.96 -2.94 -10.16
N VAL A 30 -2.61 -4.19 -9.90
CA VAL A 30 -2.86 -5.31 -10.82
C VAL A 30 -3.49 -6.49 -10.07
N SER A 31 -4.45 -7.18 -10.72
CA SER A 31 -5.01 -8.44 -10.20
C SER A 31 -3.98 -9.57 -10.19
N ALA A 32 -4.19 -10.60 -9.36
CA ALA A 32 -3.24 -11.69 -9.18
C ALA A 32 -2.92 -12.44 -10.49
N ASP A 33 -3.90 -12.55 -11.40
CA ASP A 33 -3.74 -13.17 -12.72
C ASP A 33 -3.16 -12.22 -13.79
N GLY A 34 -2.95 -10.94 -13.43
CA GLY A 34 -2.47 -9.91 -14.35
C GLY A 34 -3.50 -9.47 -15.41
N ARG A 35 -4.76 -9.89 -15.31
CA ARG A 35 -5.82 -9.52 -16.27
C ARG A 35 -6.28 -8.09 -16.10
N TYR A 36 -6.57 -7.68 -14.87
CA TYR A 36 -7.09 -6.36 -14.56
C TYR A 36 -5.99 -5.44 -14.06
N VAL A 37 -5.98 -4.21 -14.56
CA VAL A 37 -5.09 -3.15 -14.08
C VAL A 37 -5.93 -1.93 -13.76
N ALA A 38 -6.00 -1.52 -12.50
CA ALA A 38 -6.57 -0.24 -12.12
C ALA A 38 -5.47 0.81 -12.01
N PHE A 39 -5.78 2.05 -12.38
CA PHE A 39 -4.85 3.18 -12.36
C PHE A 39 -5.62 4.49 -12.26
N ASP A 40 -5.01 5.54 -11.76
CA ASP A 40 -5.59 6.87 -11.83
C ASP A 40 -5.09 7.64 -13.06
N SER A 41 -5.92 8.57 -13.55
CA SER A 41 -5.57 9.38 -14.72
C SER A 41 -6.34 10.70 -14.74
N ASN A 42 -5.69 11.73 -15.29
CA ASN A 42 -6.30 13.02 -15.63
C ASN A 42 -6.80 13.06 -17.10
N ALA A 43 -6.78 11.92 -17.79
CA ALA A 43 -7.17 11.85 -19.19
C ALA A 43 -8.70 11.90 -19.36
N THR A 44 -9.18 12.65 -20.32
CA THR A 44 -10.62 12.85 -20.61
C THR A 44 -11.15 11.98 -21.76
N ASN A 45 -10.31 11.08 -22.29
CA ASN A 45 -10.62 10.28 -23.48
C ASN A 45 -10.58 8.77 -23.24
N LEU A 46 -10.45 8.32 -22.00
CA LEU A 46 -10.40 6.88 -21.68
C LEU A 46 -11.77 6.24 -21.69
N VAL A 47 -12.82 6.98 -21.28
CA VAL A 47 -14.23 6.57 -21.39
C VAL A 47 -15.08 7.74 -21.90
N PRO A 48 -16.22 7.48 -22.57
CA PRO A 48 -17.10 8.54 -23.08
C PRO A 48 -17.64 9.44 -21.96
N GLY A 49 -17.65 10.75 -22.23
CA GLY A 49 -18.21 11.75 -21.32
C GLY A 49 -17.41 11.94 -20.02
N ASP A 50 -16.16 11.57 -20.00
CA ASP A 50 -15.25 11.87 -18.91
C ASP A 50 -14.93 13.38 -18.83
N THR A 51 -14.60 13.86 -17.62
CA THR A 51 -14.32 15.25 -17.33
C THR A 51 -12.83 15.43 -17.00
N ARG A 52 -12.42 16.66 -16.61
CA ARG A 52 -11.00 16.94 -16.29
C ARG A 52 -10.60 16.65 -14.84
N ALA A 53 -11.36 15.87 -14.11
CA ALA A 53 -10.97 15.44 -12.77
C ALA A 53 -9.98 14.27 -12.85
N THR A 54 -9.24 14.01 -11.76
CA THR A 54 -8.50 12.76 -11.61
C THR A 54 -9.50 11.65 -11.31
N ASP A 55 -9.46 10.62 -12.12
CA ASP A 55 -10.37 9.47 -12.04
C ASP A 55 -9.61 8.15 -11.92
N VAL A 56 -10.27 7.15 -11.32
CA VAL A 56 -9.76 5.77 -11.31
C VAL A 56 -10.42 4.99 -12.44
N PHE A 57 -9.57 4.40 -13.28
CA PHE A 57 -9.95 3.54 -14.39
C PHE A 57 -9.49 2.11 -14.14
N LEU A 58 -10.17 1.17 -14.78
CA LEU A 58 -9.76 -0.22 -14.80
C LEU A 58 -9.69 -0.72 -16.24
N ARG A 59 -8.55 -1.30 -16.61
CA ARG A 59 -8.33 -1.97 -17.88
C ARG A 59 -8.50 -3.48 -17.71
N ASP A 60 -9.46 -4.09 -18.40
CA ASP A 60 -9.48 -5.54 -18.65
C ASP A 60 -8.63 -5.83 -19.89
N ARG A 61 -7.44 -6.38 -19.69
CA ARG A 61 -6.49 -6.68 -20.76
C ARG A 61 -6.97 -7.79 -21.68
N LEU A 62 -7.75 -8.74 -21.16
CA LEU A 62 -8.29 -9.86 -21.95
C LEU A 62 -9.46 -9.42 -22.83
N ALA A 63 -10.40 -8.64 -22.27
CA ALA A 63 -11.53 -8.11 -23.01
C ALA A 63 -11.16 -6.90 -23.90
N GLY A 64 -10.04 -6.25 -23.62
CA GLY A 64 -9.62 -5.03 -24.30
C GLY A 64 -10.52 -3.82 -23.96
N THR A 65 -11.12 -3.79 -22.77
CA THR A 65 -12.04 -2.71 -22.36
C THR A 65 -11.44 -1.86 -21.24
N THR A 66 -11.79 -0.58 -21.22
CA THR A 66 -11.47 0.34 -20.12
C THR A 66 -12.77 0.89 -19.55
N GLU A 67 -12.94 0.84 -18.25
CA GLU A 67 -14.11 1.33 -17.53
C GLU A 67 -13.72 2.36 -16.47
N LEU A 68 -14.64 3.24 -16.09
CA LEU A 68 -14.52 4.18 -14.98
C LEU A 68 -14.94 3.49 -13.68
N VAL A 69 -14.11 3.61 -12.65
CA VAL A 69 -14.35 3.03 -11.31
C VAL A 69 -14.93 4.06 -10.36
N THR A 70 -14.54 5.33 -10.49
CA THR A 70 -14.98 6.45 -9.64
C THR A 70 -16.39 6.90 -9.97
N VAL A 71 -17.37 6.02 -9.66
CA VAL A 71 -18.81 6.26 -9.84
C VAL A 71 -19.56 5.88 -8.56
N ASP A 72 -20.74 6.47 -8.38
CA ASP A 72 -21.69 6.04 -7.35
C ASP A 72 -22.42 4.75 -7.76
N SER A 73 -23.36 4.25 -6.93
CA SER A 73 -24.13 3.05 -7.24
C SER A 73 -25.20 3.25 -8.35
N ASN A 74 -25.39 4.48 -8.83
CA ASN A 74 -26.26 4.81 -9.96
C ASN A 74 -25.46 5.15 -11.23
N GLU A 75 -24.16 4.83 -11.24
CA GLU A 75 -23.21 5.13 -12.33
C GLU A 75 -22.99 6.63 -12.56
N VAL A 76 -23.31 7.49 -11.55
CA VAL A 76 -23.00 8.91 -11.60
C VAL A 76 -21.52 9.10 -11.31
N LYS A 77 -20.84 9.81 -12.19
CA LYS A 77 -19.40 10.05 -12.11
C LYS A 77 -19.04 10.95 -10.92
N GLY A 78 -18.02 10.54 -10.21
CA GLY A 78 -17.27 11.35 -9.28
C GLY A 78 -15.82 11.46 -9.70
N SER A 79 -14.94 11.78 -8.78
CA SER A 79 -13.49 11.81 -8.97
C SER A 79 -12.80 10.99 -7.88
N GLY A 80 -11.54 10.59 -8.12
CA GLY A 80 -10.77 9.85 -7.12
C GLY A 80 -9.42 9.39 -7.64
N SER A 81 -8.62 8.85 -6.73
CA SER A 81 -7.24 8.43 -7.02
C SER A 81 -6.78 7.28 -6.12
N SER A 82 -5.53 6.87 -6.30
CA SER A 82 -4.85 5.89 -5.44
C SER A 82 -5.58 4.55 -5.34
N PRO A 83 -5.86 3.88 -6.47
CA PRO A 83 -6.57 2.62 -6.46
C PRO A 83 -5.81 1.51 -5.76
N SER A 84 -6.56 0.61 -5.10
CA SER A 84 -6.11 -0.67 -4.57
C SER A 84 -7.14 -1.73 -4.89
N MET A 85 -6.73 -2.90 -5.42
CA MET A 85 -7.64 -3.85 -6.02
C MET A 85 -7.52 -5.24 -5.40
N SER A 86 -8.64 -5.97 -5.30
CA SER A 86 -8.64 -7.37 -4.91
C SER A 86 -7.97 -8.27 -5.96
N ASN A 87 -7.49 -9.43 -5.53
CA ASN A 87 -6.77 -10.39 -6.37
C ASN A 87 -7.55 -10.84 -7.61
N ASP A 88 -8.87 -10.92 -7.51
CA ASP A 88 -9.79 -11.28 -8.60
C ASP A 88 -10.22 -10.09 -9.49
N GLY A 89 -9.79 -8.88 -9.14
CA GLY A 89 -10.15 -7.65 -9.84
C GLY A 89 -11.62 -7.21 -9.64
N ARG A 90 -12.37 -7.84 -8.72
CA ARG A 90 -13.78 -7.50 -8.47
C ARG A 90 -13.94 -6.22 -7.68
N PHE A 91 -13.19 -6.07 -6.60
CA PHE A 91 -13.27 -4.92 -5.72
C PHE A 91 -12.12 -3.96 -6.00
N VAL A 92 -12.44 -2.68 -6.13
CA VAL A 92 -11.45 -1.61 -6.24
C VAL A 92 -11.72 -0.58 -5.16
N ALA A 93 -10.80 -0.45 -4.21
CA ALA A 93 -10.80 0.64 -3.26
C ALA A 93 -10.13 1.86 -3.90
N PHE A 94 -10.60 3.06 -3.57
CA PHE A 94 -10.04 4.32 -4.03
C PHE A 94 -10.32 5.44 -3.04
N TRP A 95 -9.55 6.49 -3.11
CA TRP A 95 -9.69 7.69 -2.31
C TRP A 95 -10.41 8.77 -3.11
N SER A 96 -11.40 9.42 -2.51
CA SER A 96 -12.18 10.48 -3.16
C SER A 96 -12.58 11.58 -2.17
N GLY A 97 -12.58 12.81 -2.64
CA GLY A 97 -13.17 13.97 -1.94
C GLY A 97 -14.62 14.24 -2.33
N GLU A 98 -15.21 13.41 -3.19
CA GLU A 98 -16.59 13.51 -3.64
C GLU A 98 -17.51 12.66 -2.77
N GLN A 99 -18.72 13.11 -2.51
CA GLN A 99 -19.76 12.32 -1.85
C GLN A 99 -20.36 11.31 -2.84
N LEU A 100 -19.87 10.06 -2.80
CA LEU A 100 -20.33 8.98 -3.68
C LEU A 100 -21.43 8.10 -3.06
N VAL A 101 -21.72 8.28 -1.77
CA VAL A 101 -22.79 7.58 -1.05
C VAL A 101 -23.49 8.55 -0.08
N ASN A 102 -24.76 8.28 0.23
CA ASN A 102 -25.54 9.15 1.10
C ASN A 102 -25.04 9.18 2.55
N GLU A 103 -24.37 8.11 2.99
CA GLU A 103 -23.79 7.99 4.33
C GLU A 103 -22.60 8.94 4.54
N ASP A 104 -21.90 9.32 3.47
CA ASP A 104 -20.82 10.29 3.54
C ASP A 104 -21.41 11.69 3.70
N THR A 105 -21.25 12.26 4.87
CA THR A 105 -21.84 13.56 5.25
C THR A 105 -20.82 14.57 5.75
N ASN A 106 -19.51 14.19 5.76
CA ASN A 106 -18.47 15.02 6.38
C ASN A 106 -17.87 16.07 5.41
N GLY A 107 -18.07 15.93 4.08
CA GLY A 107 -17.48 16.79 3.05
C GLY A 107 -15.95 16.75 3.03
N ARG A 108 -15.36 15.63 3.41
CA ARG A 108 -13.92 15.38 3.47
C ARG A 108 -13.57 14.21 2.55
N PRO A 109 -12.29 14.11 2.15
CA PRO A 109 -11.84 12.93 1.42
C PRO A 109 -11.89 11.65 2.26
N ASP A 110 -12.45 10.59 1.66
CA ASP A 110 -12.70 9.30 2.28
C ASP A 110 -12.28 8.12 1.40
N MET A 111 -12.26 6.90 1.99
CA MET A 111 -12.00 5.65 1.28
C MET A 111 -13.31 5.01 0.85
N TYR A 112 -13.44 4.74 -0.44
CA TYR A 112 -14.56 4.02 -1.04
C TYR A 112 -14.13 2.68 -1.62
N VAL A 113 -15.08 1.78 -1.78
CA VAL A 113 -14.88 0.51 -2.50
C VAL A 113 -15.99 0.33 -3.52
N ARG A 114 -15.58 0.16 -4.79
CA ARG A 114 -16.45 -0.27 -5.90
C ARG A 114 -16.47 -1.79 -5.97
N ASP A 115 -17.63 -2.41 -5.87
CA ASP A 115 -17.86 -3.79 -6.31
C ASP A 115 -18.32 -3.76 -7.77
N ARG A 116 -17.42 -4.11 -8.67
CA ARG A 116 -17.65 -4.10 -10.11
C ARG A 116 -18.72 -5.10 -10.55
N LEU A 117 -18.87 -6.21 -9.82
CA LEU A 117 -19.84 -7.26 -10.18
C LEU A 117 -21.28 -6.85 -9.83
N SER A 118 -21.49 -6.24 -8.66
CA SER A 118 -22.82 -5.76 -8.25
C SER A 118 -23.13 -4.34 -8.72
N GLY A 119 -22.15 -3.59 -9.22
CA GLY A 119 -22.30 -2.19 -9.60
C GLY A 119 -22.55 -1.27 -8.40
N THR A 120 -22.02 -1.59 -7.21
CA THR A 120 -22.24 -0.79 -6.00
C THR A 120 -20.97 -0.12 -5.52
N THR A 121 -21.09 1.12 -5.03
CA THR A 121 -20.02 1.85 -4.33
C THR A 121 -20.42 1.99 -2.86
N SER A 122 -19.47 1.74 -1.95
CA SER A 122 -19.67 1.82 -0.50
C SER A 122 -18.55 2.59 0.18
N LEU A 123 -18.88 3.28 1.27
CA LEU A 123 -17.91 3.95 2.14
C LEU A 123 -17.22 2.93 3.05
N ALA A 124 -15.89 2.95 3.06
CA ALA A 124 -15.06 2.06 3.91
C ALA A 124 -14.48 2.79 5.13
N SER A 125 -14.15 4.08 5.03
CA SER A 125 -13.57 4.87 6.13
C SER A 125 -14.64 5.36 7.10
N LYS A 126 -15.22 4.44 7.85
CA LYS A 126 -16.26 4.70 8.87
C LYS A 126 -16.04 3.85 10.11
N SER A 127 -16.59 4.27 11.24
CA SER A 127 -16.63 3.49 12.48
C SER A 127 -17.55 2.27 12.38
N SER A 128 -17.56 1.41 13.39
CA SER A 128 -18.41 0.21 13.44
C SER A 128 -19.92 0.51 13.53
N ASP A 129 -20.30 1.70 14.01
CA ASP A 129 -21.70 2.17 14.04
C ASP A 129 -22.10 2.94 12.79
N GLY A 130 -21.19 3.07 11.81
CA GLY A 130 -21.41 3.78 10.56
C GLY A 130 -21.07 5.27 10.61
N THR A 131 -20.56 5.80 11.70
CA THR A 131 -20.15 7.21 11.81
C THR A 131 -18.97 7.50 10.89
N VAL A 132 -19.09 8.54 10.09
CA VAL A 132 -18.03 9.01 9.18
C VAL A 132 -16.98 9.80 9.97
N GLY A 133 -15.74 9.77 9.53
CA GLY A 133 -14.64 10.50 10.15
C GLY A 133 -14.88 11.99 10.27
N ASN A 134 -14.44 12.61 11.37
CA ASN A 134 -14.57 14.06 11.60
C ASN A 134 -13.44 14.88 10.95
N THR A 135 -12.45 14.23 10.33
CA THR A 135 -11.41 14.85 9.53
C THR A 135 -11.10 14.00 8.28
N LEU A 136 -10.15 14.45 7.46
CA LEU A 136 -9.81 13.76 6.22
C LEU A 136 -9.16 12.39 6.47
N THR A 137 -9.42 11.48 5.56
CA THR A 137 -8.76 10.18 5.46
C THR A 137 -7.69 10.22 4.38
N GLN A 138 -6.56 9.55 4.58
CA GLN A 138 -5.54 9.39 3.55
C GLN A 138 -5.74 8.08 2.76
N PRO A 139 -5.19 8.00 1.53
CA PRO A 139 -5.27 6.79 0.73
C PRO A 139 -4.81 5.54 1.48
N GLY A 140 -5.63 4.50 1.41
CA GLY A 140 -5.41 3.21 2.05
C GLY A 140 -5.21 2.06 1.08
N ARG A 141 -5.33 0.83 1.59
CA ARG A 141 -5.18 -0.40 0.82
C ARG A 141 -6.34 -1.35 1.06
N LEU A 142 -6.65 -2.14 0.04
CA LEU A 142 -7.60 -3.24 0.08
C LEU A 142 -6.83 -4.56 0.21
N SER A 143 -7.32 -5.49 1.04
CA SER A 143 -6.80 -6.86 1.09
C SER A 143 -7.08 -7.61 -0.22
N GLY A 144 -6.24 -8.60 -0.56
CA GLY A 144 -6.40 -9.35 -1.81
C GLY A 144 -7.73 -10.10 -1.92
N ASN A 145 -8.34 -10.51 -0.79
CA ASN A 145 -9.68 -11.11 -0.78
C ASN A 145 -10.82 -10.08 -0.91
N GLY A 146 -10.52 -8.78 -0.95
CA GLY A 146 -11.50 -7.70 -1.09
C GLY A 146 -12.34 -7.42 0.17
N ARG A 147 -12.05 -8.05 1.32
CA ARG A 147 -12.83 -7.93 2.54
C ARG A 147 -12.40 -6.77 3.42
N PHE A 148 -11.09 -6.55 3.57
CA PHE A 148 -10.55 -5.60 4.53
C PHE A 148 -9.99 -4.36 3.82
N VAL A 149 -10.32 -3.18 4.35
CA VAL A 149 -9.73 -1.91 3.92
C VAL A 149 -8.95 -1.33 5.08
N VAL A 150 -7.69 -0.94 4.84
CA VAL A 150 -6.87 -0.25 5.83
C VAL A 150 -6.59 1.18 5.36
N TRP A 151 -6.60 2.14 6.28
CA TRP A 151 -6.29 3.55 6.01
C TRP A 151 -5.67 4.19 7.25
N HIS A 152 -5.24 5.44 7.13
CA HIS A 152 -4.87 6.25 8.28
C HIS A 152 -5.57 7.61 8.22
N THR A 153 -5.88 8.14 9.40
CA THR A 153 -6.64 9.38 9.57
C THR A 153 -6.34 10.02 10.91
N GLY A 154 -6.50 11.34 11.02
CA GLY A 154 -6.52 12.05 12.30
C GLY A 154 -7.92 12.20 12.90
N SER A 155 -8.90 11.38 12.45
CA SER A 155 -10.26 11.38 12.98
C SER A 155 -10.33 10.76 14.35
N THR A 156 -10.90 11.46 15.31
CA THR A 156 -11.01 11.07 16.73
C THR A 156 -12.28 10.28 17.05
N ASN A 157 -13.11 9.93 16.06
CA ASN A 157 -14.44 9.35 16.26
C ASN A 157 -14.64 7.95 15.65
N HIS A 158 -13.56 7.30 15.17
CA HIS A 158 -13.63 5.93 14.67
C HIS A 158 -13.49 4.87 15.77
N SER A 159 -12.84 5.20 16.90
CA SER A 159 -12.63 4.33 18.03
C SER A 159 -12.75 5.09 19.35
N PRO A 160 -13.35 4.52 20.41
CA PRO A 160 -13.36 5.13 21.75
C PRO A 160 -11.97 5.18 22.41
N LEU A 161 -10.98 4.49 21.86
CA LEU A 161 -9.58 4.53 22.29
C LEU A 161 -8.82 5.70 21.70
N ASP A 162 -9.37 6.36 20.69
CA ASP A 162 -8.74 7.47 20.00
C ASP A 162 -9.39 8.78 20.45
N ASP A 163 -8.68 9.52 21.27
CA ASP A 163 -9.13 10.76 21.91
C ASP A 163 -8.29 12.00 21.54
N ASP A 164 -7.35 11.83 20.61
CA ASP A 164 -6.49 12.92 20.13
C ASP A 164 -6.57 13.09 18.59
N SER A 165 -5.82 14.03 18.02
CA SER A 165 -5.78 14.30 16.58
C SER A 165 -4.53 13.76 15.89
N LEU A 166 -3.80 12.87 16.52
CA LEU A 166 -2.72 12.15 15.87
C LEU A 166 -3.26 11.27 14.75
N TRP A 167 -2.41 10.96 13.80
CA TRP A 167 -2.80 10.08 12.71
C TRP A 167 -2.71 8.62 13.15
N ASP A 168 -3.84 7.92 13.05
CA ASP A 168 -3.94 6.53 13.45
C ASP A 168 -4.32 5.62 12.29
N VAL A 169 -3.89 4.37 12.37
CA VAL A 169 -4.19 3.32 11.40
C VAL A 169 -5.43 2.55 11.82
N TYR A 170 -6.37 2.44 10.90
CA TYR A 170 -7.62 1.70 11.05
C TYR A 170 -7.76 0.60 10.01
N LEU A 171 -8.55 -0.42 10.35
CA LEU A 171 -8.99 -1.47 9.45
C LEU A 171 -10.50 -1.61 9.53
N HIS A 172 -11.18 -1.58 8.38
CA HIS A 172 -12.60 -1.88 8.26
C HIS A 172 -12.81 -3.26 7.62
N ASP A 173 -13.55 -4.12 8.30
CA ASP A 173 -14.04 -5.39 7.77
C ASP A 173 -15.39 -5.15 7.10
N ARG A 174 -15.41 -5.13 5.77
CA ARG A 174 -16.59 -4.89 4.95
C ARG A 174 -17.68 -5.97 5.12
N GLN A 175 -17.32 -7.18 5.56
CA GLN A 175 -18.27 -8.27 5.76
C GLN A 175 -19.01 -8.16 7.10
N SER A 176 -18.30 -7.84 8.18
CA SER A 176 -18.92 -7.65 9.52
C SER A 176 -19.42 -6.23 9.75
N GLY A 177 -18.92 -5.25 8.98
CA GLY A 177 -19.16 -3.83 9.19
C GLY A 177 -18.39 -3.23 10.36
N THR A 178 -17.39 -3.94 10.91
CA THR A 178 -16.61 -3.48 12.07
C THR A 178 -15.35 -2.75 11.68
N THR A 179 -15.01 -1.71 12.45
CA THR A 179 -13.75 -0.95 12.32
C THR A 179 -12.92 -1.12 13.58
N GLU A 180 -11.63 -1.38 13.41
CA GLU A 180 -10.66 -1.65 14.47
C GLU A 180 -9.52 -0.63 14.38
N LEU A 181 -9.09 -0.09 15.53
CA LEU A 181 -7.85 0.68 15.66
C LEU A 181 -6.67 -0.29 15.63
N ILE A 182 -5.75 -0.12 14.69
CA ILE A 182 -4.62 -1.02 14.44
C ILE A 182 -3.34 -0.52 15.11
N SER A 183 -3.14 0.81 15.17
CA SER A 183 -1.96 1.46 15.77
C SER A 183 -2.00 1.38 17.32
N VAL A 184 -2.06 0.16 17.83
CA VAL A 184 -2.05 -0.15 19.27
C VAL A 184 -0.90 -1.10 19.60
N ASN A 185 -0.42 -1.06 20.83
CA ASN A 185 0.58 -2.01 21.32
C ASN A 185 -0.06 -3.37 21.66
N THR A 186 0.75 -4.34 22.11
CA THR A 186 0.28 -5.68 22.49
C THR A 186 -0.67 -5.68 23.69
N ALA A 187 -0.64 -4.66 24.55
CA ALA A 187 -1.60 -4.48 25.63
C ALA A 187 -2.93 -3.84 25.17
N GLY A 188 -3.02 -3.40 23.92
CA GLY A 188 -4.20 -2.73 23.35
C GLY A 188 -4.22 -1.22 23.60
N GLU A 189 -3.14 -0.63 24.07
CA GLU A 189 -3.01 0.80 24.26
C GLU A 189 -2.63 1.48 22.94
N LYS A 190 -3.26 2.61 22.64
CA LYS A 190 -2.99 3.44 21.45
C LYS A 190 -1.55 3.91 21.41
N GLY A 191 -0.99 4.01 20.18
CA GLY A 191 0.29 4.65 19.93
C GLY A 191 0.30 6.10 20.46
N ASN A 192 1.42 6.50 21.06
CA ASN A 192 1.59 7.85 21.62
C ASN A 192 2.07 8.88 20.57
N ASP A 193 2.14 8.48 19.32
CA ASP A 193 2.44 9.36 18.17
C ASP A 193 1.79 8.80 16.89
N SER A 194 1.84 9.56 15.81
CA SER A 194 1.15 9.28 14.55
C SER A 194 1.63 7.99 13.87
N SER A 195 0.71 7.31 13.20
CA SER A 195 0.96 6.07 12.45
C SER A 195 0.46 6.20 11.01
N PHE A 196 1.22 5.63 10.03
CA PHE A 196 1.05 5.98 8.62
C PHE A 196 1.19 4.77 7.69
N HIS A 197 0.68 4.94 6.45
CA HIS A 197 0.89 4.09 5.27
C HIS A 197 0.67 2.59 5.54
N PRO A 198 -0.51 2.20 5.99
CA PRO A 198 -0.79 0.79 6.25
C PRO A 198 -0.87 -0.04 4.98
N CYS A 199 -0.48 -1.31 5.10
CA CYS A 199 -0.77 -2.37 4.16
C CYS A 199 -1.24 -3.61 4.91
N VAL A 200 -1.98 -4.51 4.23
CA VAL A 200 -2.68 -5.63 4.87
C VAL A 200 -2.50 -6.92 4.06
N SER A 201 -2.32 -8.06 4.76
CA SER A 201 -2.32 -9.39 4.15
C SER A 201 -3.68 -9.75 3.56
N ASP A 202 -3.73 -10.72 2.65
CA ASP A 202 -4.95 -11.09 1.94
C ASP A 202 -6.08 -11.56 2.85
N ASP A 203 -5.74 -12.23 3.95
CA ASP A 203 -6.69 -12.71 4.96
C ASP A 203 -7.08 -11.62 5.99
N GLY A 204 -6.43 -10.46 5.94
CA GLY A 204 -6.63 -9.35 6.89
C GLY A 204 -6.02 -9.57 8.26
N ARG A 205 -5.22 -10.62 8.46
CA ARG A 205 -4.61 -10.94 9.77
C ARG A 205 -3.48 -9.98 10.13
N PHE A 206 -2.58 -9.73 9.19
CA PHE A 206 -1.41 -8.90 9.42
C PHE A 206 -1.57 -7.53 8.80
N VAL A 207 -1.33 -6.48 9.58
CA VAL A 207 -1.28 -5.10 9.09
C VAL A 207 0.08 -4.52 9.41
N ALA A 208 0.83 -4.14 8.38
CA ALA A 208 2.10 -3.43 8.56
C ALA A 208 1.87 -1.92 8.38
N PHE A 209 2.56 -1.11 9.17
CA PHE A 209 2.51 0.35 9.15
C PHE A 209 3.81 0.91 9.70
N PHE A 210 4.04 2.22 9.57
CA PHE A 210 5.18 2.84 10.25
C PHE A 210 4.72 3.97 11.19
N SER A 211 5.52 4.22 12.24
CA SER A 211 5.20 5.17 13.29
C SER A 211 6.47 5.64 14.03
N PRO A 212 6.54 6.89 14.53
CA PRO A 212 7.51 7.33 15.52
C PRO A 212 7.07 7.07 16.97
N ALA A 213 5.93 6.40 17.18
CA ALA A 213 5.40 6.13 18.52
C ALA A 213 6.30 5.18 19.33
N THR A 214 6.75 5.62 20.51
CA THR A 214 7.71 4.92 21.36
C THR A 214 7.09 3.84 22.27
N ASN A 215 5.76 3.68 22.24
CA ASN A 215 5.04 2.74 23.12
C ASN A 215 4.42 1.54 22.39
N LEU A 216 4.59 1.43 21.05
CA LEU A 216 4.03 0.33 20.26
C LEU A 216 4.77 -0.99 20.49
N SER A 217 6.07 -0.93 20.80
CA SER A 217 6.90 -2.09 21.14
C SER A 217 7.88 -1.74 22.27
N PRO A 218 8.13 -2.65 23.21
CA PRO A 218 9.16 -2.43 24.25
C PRO A 218 10.59 -2.39 23.69
N GLU A 219 10.80 -2.81 22.45
CA GLU A 219 12.09 -2.75 21.76
C GLU A 219 12.36 -1.37 21.16
N ASP A 220 11.35 -0.49 21.13
CA ASP A 220 11.45 0.87 20.62
C ASP A 220 11.47 1.88 21.78
N SER A 221 12.47 2.76 21.77
CA SER A 221 12.69 3.74 22.84
C SER A 221 13.05 5.14 22.34
N ASP A 222 12.96 5.38 21.02
CA ASP A 222 13.25 6.69 20.41
C ASP A 222 12.08 7.13 19.51
N ASP A 223 12.14 8.34 18.99
CA ASP A 223 11.12 8.96 18.13
C ASP A 223 11.43 8.84 16.62
N LEU A 224 12.24 7.88 16.23
CA LEU A 224 12.49 7.57 14.85
C LEU A 224 11.27 6.85 14.24
N HIS A 225 11.07 7.04 12.95
CA HIS A 225 10.06 6.26 12.25
C HIS A 225 10.49 4.81 12.12
N ASP A 226 9.73 3.91 12.69
CA ASP A 226 9.94 2.48 12.66
C ASP A 226 8.78 1.73 12.02
N VAL A 227 9.04 0.54 11.48
CA VAL A 227 8.01 -0.30 10.87
C VAL A 227 7.54 -1.36 11.86
N PHE A 228 6.22 -1.43 12.03
CA PHE A 228 5.53 -2.35 12.92
C PHE A 228 4.59 -3.26 12.14
N VAL A 229 4.32 -4.44 12.68
CA VAL A 229 3.28 -5.35 12.22
C VAL A 229 2.34 -5.67 13.37
N ARG A 230 1.03 -5.44 13.15
CA ARG A 230 -0.06 -5.91 14.00
C ARG A 230 -0.54 -7.27 13.53
N ASP A 231 -0.40 -8.32 14.33
CA ASP A 231 -1.12 -9.59 14.18
C ASP A 231 -2.46 -9.45 14.91
N ARG A 232 -3.54 -9.28 14.16
CA ARG A 232 -4.89 -9.08 14.71
C ARG A 232 -5.45 -10.32 15.39
N VAL A 233 -5.04 -11.52 14.96
CA VAL A 233 -5.51 -12.79 15.56
C VAL A 233 -4.88 -13.01 16.93
N ASN A 234 -3.58 -12.76 17.06
CA ASN A 234 -2.85 -12.91 18.32
C ASN A 234 -2.86 -11.63 19.19
N SER A 235 -3.40 -10.53 18.66
CA SER A 235 -3.41 -9.20 19.32
C SER A 235 -2.01 -8.72 19.71
N THR A 236 -1.00 -8.98 18.88
CA THR A 236 0.38 -8.56 19.13
C THR A 236 0.83 -7.48 18.11
N THR A 237 1.62 -6.52 18.59
CA THR A 237 2.33 -5.55 17.74
C THR A 237 3.82 -5.76 17.90
N THR A 238 4.52 -5.92 16.78
CA THR A 238 5.94 -6.27 16.73
C THR A 238 6.71 -5.24 15.91
N LEU A 239 7.83 -4.75 16.43
CA LEU A 239 8.82 -3.99 15.69
C LEU A 239 9.53 -4.91 14.69
N ILE A 240 9.57 -4.55 13.41
CA ILE A 240 10.22 -5.34 12.36
C ILE A 240 11.38 -4.62 11.68
N SER A 241 11.53 -3.30 11.87
CA SER A 241 12.71 -2.52 11.44
C SER A 241 13.90 -2.79 12.36
N LYS A 242 14.29 -4.07 12.43
CA LYS A 242 15.41 -4.57 13.23
C LYS A 242 16.24 -5.58 12.46
N SER A 243 17.51 -5.72 12.82
CA SER A 243 18.41 -6.72 12.24
C SER A 243 17.97 -8.14 12.61
N SER A 244 18.50 -9.16 11.90
CA SER A 244 18.29 -10.57 12.23
C SER A 244 18.81 -10.98 13.62
N LEU A 245 19.60 -10.12 14.28
CA LEU A 245 20.05 -10.28 15.67
C LEU A 245 19.13 -9.60 16.68
N GLY A 246 18.01 -9.01 16.22
CA GLY A 246 17.06 -8.30 17.06
C GLY A 246 17.46 -6.86 17.44
N VAL A 247 18.49 -6.31 16.82
CA VAL A 247 18.94 -4.92 17.08
C VAL A 247 18.08 -3.97 16.26
N LYS A 248 17.40 -3.02 16.90
CA LYS A 248 16.60 -1.96 16.28
C LYS A 248 17.44 -1.13 15.28
N GLY A 249 16.80 -0.70 14.20
CA GLY A 249 17.38 0.24 13.25
C GLY A 249 17.82 1.55 13.93
N ASN A 250 18.94 2.11 13.49
CA ASN A 250 19.51 3.35 14.03
C ASN A 250 19.13 4.61 13.23
N ASP A 251 18.18 4.48 12.28
CA ASP A 251 17.63 5.58 11.49
C ASP A 251 16.25 5.17 10.95
N TRP A 252 15.57 6.07 10.24
CA TRP A 252 14.19 5.96 9.79
C TRP A 252 13.94 4.74 8.91
N SER A 253 12.84 4.06 9.22
CA SER A 253 12.26 2.99 8.41
C SER A 253 10.80 3.30 8.07
N ARG A 254 10.36 3.06 6.80
CA ARG A 254 9.07 3.53 6.31
C ARG A 254 8.54 2.73 5.12
N SER A 255 7.32 3.09 4.67
CA SER A 255 6.71 2.60 3.42
C SER A 255 6.65 1.08 3.32
N PRO A 256 6.05 0.38 4.29
CA PRO A 256 5.94 -1.07 4.25
C PRO A 256 5.03 -1.56 3.13
N SER A 257 5.33 -2.76 2.61
CA SER A 257 4.45 -3.57 1.77
C SER A 257 4.54 -5.02 2.20
N ILE A 258 3.40 -5.72 2.30
CA ILE A 258 3.30 -7.08 2.86
C ILE A 258 2.87 -8.09 1.78
N SER A 259 3.38 -9.32 1.85
CA SER A 259 2.94 -10.43 0.99
C SER A 259 1.53 -10.89 1.33
N ALA A 260 0.86 -11.58 0.39
CA ALA A 260 -0.52 -12.02 0.55
C ALA A 260 -0.75 -12.93 1.76
N ASP A 261 0.21 -13.80 2.06
CA ASP A 261 0.21 -14.70 3.21
C ASP A 261 0.63 -14.02 4.53
N GLY A 262 1.10 -12.76 4.45
CA GLY A 262 1.59 -12.01 5.59
C GLY A 262 2.98 -12.43 6.07
N GLN A 263 3.69 -13.32 5.36
CA GLN A 263 4.99 -13.81 5.82
C GLN A 263 6.11 -12.79 5.66
N PHE A 264 6.12 -12.04 4.53
CA PHE A 264 7.20 -11.11 4.19
C PHE A 264 6.71 -9.67 4.21
N VAL A 265 7.48 -8.79 4.85
CA VAL A 265 7.30 -7.35 4.78
C VAL A 265 8.54 -6.72 4.18
N VAL A 266 8.37 -5.97 3.09
CA VAL A 266 9.42 -5.12 2.54
C VAL A 266 9.23 -3.70 3.00
N TYR A 267 10.32 -2.98 3.26
CA TYR A 267 10.27 -1.59 3.68
C TYR A 267 11.55 -0.85 3.27
N LEU A 268 11.49 0.47 3.33
CA LEU A 268 12.64 1.35 3.13
C LEU A 268 13.27 1.68 4.49
N SER A 269 14.60 1.70 4.56
CA SER A 269 15.31 2.15 5.75
C SER A 269 16.59 2.90 5.41
N ASN A 270 16.89 3.92 6.22
CA ASN A 270 18.15 4.65 6.20
C ASN A 270 19.15 4.07 7.24
N SER A 271 18.74 3.03 7.98
CA SER A 271 19.54 2.44 9.05
C SER A 271 20.73 1.66 8.50
N SER A 272 21.91 1.97 9.01
CA SER A 272 23.18 1.33 8.63
C SER A 272 23.49 0.04 9.40
N ASN A 273 22.59 -0.43 10.27
CA ASN A 273 22.83 -1.55 11.18
C ASN A 273 21.86 -2.73 11.01
N LEU A 274 20.98 -2.69 10.01
CA LEU A 274 20.01 -3.77 9.76
C LEU A 274 20.62 -4.97 9.05
N SER A 275 21.67 -4.75 8.25
CA SER A 275 22.42 -5.78 7.53
C SER A 275 23.92 -5.53 7.63
N PRO A 276 24.76 -6.57 7.75
CA PRO A 276 26.22 -6.39 7.75
C PRO A 276 26.77 -5.88 6.40
N GLU A 277 26.02 -6.00 5.32
CA GLU A 277 26.38 -5.46 4.00
C GLU A 277 26.09 -3.97 3.87
N ASP A 278 25.34 -3.38 4.81
CA ASP A 278 25.00 -1.96 4.80
C ASP A 278 25.78 -1.22 5.89
N GLY A 279 26.57 -0.25 5.47
CA GLY A 279 27.40 0.55 6.37
C GLY A 279 27.25 2.06 6.16
N ASP A 280 26.20 2.51 5.45
CA ASP A 280 25.92 3.93 5.23
C ASP A 280 24.47 4.29 5.63
N SER A 281 24.06 5.53 5.42
CA SER A 281 22.73 6.04 5.76
C SER A 281 21.89 6.35 4.51
N LEU A 282 22.18 5.73 3.37
CA LEU A 282 21.33 5.83 2.20
C LEU A 282 20.05 5.02 2.42
N SER A 283 18.96 5.44 1.77
CA SER A 283 17.71 4.68 1.80
C SER A 283 17.86 3.40 1.00
N ASP A 284 17.69 2.26 1.65
CA ASP A 284 17.78 0.92 1.09
C ASP A 284 16.49 0.13 1.27
N VAL A 285 16.35 -0.95 0.49
CA VAL A 285 15.19 -1.86 0.55
C VAL A 285 15.55 -3.09 1.36
N TYR A 286 14.74 -3.37 2.39
CA TYR A 286 14.87 -4.55 3.24
C TYR A 286 13.66 -5.45 3.14
N VAL A 287 13.86 -6.75 3.32
CA VAL A 287 12.82 -7.76 3.50
C VAL A 287 12.94 -8.32 4.91
N HIS A 288 11.84 -8.29 5.67
CA HIS A 288 11.71 -8.97 6.96
C HIS A 288 10.80 -10.19 6.80
N ASP A 289 11.27 -11.37 7.24
CA ASP A 289 10.50 -12.60 7.32
C ASP A 289 9.93 -12.77 8.73
N LEU A 290 8.61 -12.66 8.84
CA LEU A 290 7.89 -12.78 10.12
C LEU A 290 7.96 -14.19 10.70
N SER A 291 8.24 -15.23 9.91
CA SER A 291 8.28 -16.63 10.39
C SER A 291 9.51 -16.93 11.24
N ASN A 292 10.62 -16.25 11.00
CA ASN A 292 11.91 -16.47 11.68
C ASN A 292 12.59 -15.19 12.18
N SER A 293 11.91 -14.04 12.03
CA SER A 293 12.41 -12.71 12.41
C SER A 293 13.74 -12.33 11.76
N SER A 294 13.99 -12.75 10.52
CA SER A 294 15.20 -12.37 9.80
C SER A 294 14.98 -11.15 8.90
N THR A 295 15.96 -10.25 8.87
CA THR A 295 15.99 -9.08 8.00
C THR A 295 17.13 -9.23 6.99
N THR A 296 16.86 -8.97 5.72
CA THR A 296 17.82 -9.12 4.63
C THR A 296 17.75 -7.91 3.70
N LEU A 297 18.90 -7.40 3.27
CA LEU A 297 19.01 -6.32 2.29
C LEU A 297 18.60 -6.84 0.90
N ALA A 298 17.67 -6.14 0.24
CA ALA A 298 17.16 -6.49 -1.09
C ALA A 298 17.70 -5.59 -2.22
N SER A 299 18.08 -4.34 -1.91
CA SER A 299 18.69 -3.39 -2.86
C SER A 299 20.15 -3.74 -3.15
N VAL A 300 20.36 -4.95 -3.68
CA VAL A 300 21.71 -5.47 -4.01
C VAL A 300 21.84 -5.77 -5.50
N GLY A 301 23.02 -5.51 -6.06
CA GLY A 301 23.37 -5.82 -7.42
C GLY A 301 23.63 -7.31 -7.68
N VAL A 302 23.94 -7.66 -8.92
CA VAL A 302 24.16 -9.05 -9.38
C VAL A 302 25.27 -9.80 -8.63
N ASN A 303 26.21 -9.07 -8.03
CA ASN A 303 27.29 -9.64 -7.20
C ASN A 303 26.99 -9.56 -5.69
N ARG A 304 25.73 -9.30 -5.29
CA ARG A 304 25.33 -9.03 -3.91
C ARG A 304 26.01 -7.81 -3.28
N THR A 305 26.51 -6.89 -4.11
CA THR A 305 27.01 -5.61 -3.65
C THR A 305 25.83 -4.68 -3.40
N LYS A 306 25.80 -4.03 -2.25
CA LYS A 306 24.80 -2.99 -1.91
C LYS A 306 24.73 -1.95 -3.02
N GLY A 307 23.53 -1.41 -3.28
CA GLY A 307 23.34 -0.26 -4.16
C GLY A 307 24.19 0.94 -3.71
N ASP A 308 24.81 1.63 -4.66
CA ASP A 308 25.68 2.79 -4.42
C ASP A 308 24.92 4.13 -4.33
N SER A 309 23.60 4.08 -4.34
CA SER A 309 22.71 5.25 -4.19
C SER A 309 21.35 4.85 -3.62
N VAL A 310 20.49 5.86 -3.35
CA VAL A 310 19.20 5.71 -2.68
C VAL A 310 18.23 4.84 -3.49
N SER A 311 17.45 4.06 -2.76
CA SER A 311 16.28 3.31 -3.26
C SER A 311 15.00 3.88 -2.67
N ASP A 312 13.87 3.76 -3.39
CA ASP A 312 12.56 4.27 -3.00
C ASP A 312 11.42 3.41 -3.59
N TYR A 313 10.16 3.67 -3.21
CA TYR A 313 8.93 3.03 -3.74
C TYR A 313 9.02 1.50 -3.82
N THR A 314 9.15 0.85 -2.68
CA THR A 314 9.22 -0.62 -2.62
C THR A 314 7.85 -1.29 -2.56
N THR A 315 7.75 -2.47 -3.17
CA THR A 315 6.59 -3.37 -3.07
C THR A 315 7.02 -4.83 -3.21
N ILE A 316 6.22 -5.73 -2.68
CA ILE A 316 6.42 -7.19 -2.81
C ILE A 316 5.24 -7.82 -3.55
N SER A 317 5.50 -8.86 -4.35
CA SER A 317 4.46 -9.66 -4.99
C SER A 317 3.63 -10.43 -3.94
N GLY A 318 2.36 -10.73 -4.28
CA GLY A 318 1.46 -11.46 -3.38
C GLY A 318 2.02 -12.82 -2.94
N ASP A 319 2.74 -13.53 -3.82
CA ASP A 319 3.42 -14.81 -3.51
C ASP A 319 4.73 -14.63 -2.69
N GLY A 320 5.11 -13.39 -2.36
CA GLY A 320 6.32 -13.09 -1.61
C GLY A 320 7.64 -13.33 -2.36
N LEU A 321 7.59 -13.70 -3.66
CA LEU A 321 8.79 -14.15 -4.39
C LEU A 321 9.57 -13.01 -5.06
N VAL A 322 8.93 -11.89 -5.34
CA VAL A 322 9.54 -10.77 -6.10
C VAL A 322 9.36 -9.46 -5.35
N VAL A 323 10.45 -8.76 -5.16
CA VAL A 323 10.48 -7.38 -4.68
C VAL A 323 10.71 -6.45 -5.87
N ALA A 324 9.92 -5.39 -5.97
CA ALA A 324 10.12 -4.33 -6.95
C ALA A 324 10.38 -3.00 -6.21
N PHE A 325 11.28 -2.20 -6.75
CA PHE A 325 11.65 -0.90 -6.18
C PHE A 325 12.21 0.02 -7.27
N VAL A 326 12.33 1.30 -6.97
CA VAL A 326 13.07 2.25 -7.79
C VAL A 326 14.39 2.60 -7.12
N SER A 327 15.44 2.85 -7.91
CA SER A 327 16.73 3.24 -7.37
C SER A 327 17.50 4.16 -8.31
N LEU A 328 18.33 5.04 -7.74
CA LEU A 328 19.36 5.81 -8.45
C LEU A 328 20.71 5.06 -8.54
N ALA A 329 20.83 3.89 -7.91
CA ALA A 329 22.07 3.12 -7.84
C ALA A 329 22.46 2.59 -9.22
N GLN A 330 23.71 2.86 -9.63
CA GLN A 330 24.25 2.48 -10.94
C GLN A 330 24.92 1.10 -10.96
N ASN A 331 25.10 0.48 -9.81
CA ASN A 331 25.78 -0.80 -9.64
C ASN A 331 24.83 -2.01 -9.47
N LEU A 332 23.52 -1.79 -9.49
CA LEU A 332 22.54 -2.89 -9.36
C LEU A 332 22.53 -3.82 -10.57
N ILE A 333 22.72 -3.25 -11.77
CA ILE A 333 22.89 -3.97 -13.04
C ILE A 333 24.08 -3.42 -13.81
N PHE A 334 24.57 -4.22 -14.78
CA PHE A 334 25.62 -3.74 -15.67
C PHE A 334 25.10 -2.66 -16.64
N ASN A 335 25.92 -1.64 -16.89
CA ASN A 335 25.65 -0.57 -17.85
C ASN A 335 24.47 0.37 -17.51
N ASP A 336 24.07 0.45 -16.28
CA ASP A 336 23.26 1.56 -15.82
C ASP A 336 24.15 2.78 -15.63
N THR A 337 24.00 3.77 -16.50
CA THR A 337 24.88 4.97 -16.55
C THR A 337 24.07 6.25 -16.69
N ASN A 338 22.74 6.17 -16.59
CA ASN A 338 21.88 7.32 -16.89
C ASN A 338 21.74 8.31 -15.71
N GLY A 339 22.07 7.91 -14.46
CA GLY A 339 21.97 8.73 -13.26
C GLY A 339 20.53 9.14 -12.97
N ARG A 340 19.56 8.30 -13.32
CA ARG A 340 18.13 8.50 -13.11
C ARG A 340 17.58 7.38 -12.24
N PHE A 341 16.39 7.62 -11.68
CA PHE A 341 15.61 6.55 -11.05
C PHE A 341 15.17 5.55 -12.12
N ASP A 342 15.53 4.30 -11.91
CA ASP A 342 15.11 3.16 -12.71
C ASP A 342 14.30 2.18 -11.85
N VAL A 343 13.46 1.34 -12.49
CA VAL A 343 12.65 0.34 -11.81
C VAL A 343 13.36 -1.01 -11.84
N PHE A 344 13.63 -1.54 -10.68
CA PHE A 344 14.28 -2.84 -10.50
C PHE A 344 13.32 -3.88 -9.95
N THR A 345 13.60 -5.13 -10.27
CA THR A 345 12.99 -6.29 -9.61
C THR A 345 14.06 -7.26 -9.18
N VAL A 346 13.96 -7.76 -7.97
CA VAL A 346 14.84 -8.79 -7.43
C VAL A 346 13.98 -9.96 -6.92
N ARG A 347 14.51 -11.17 -7.03
CA ARG A 347 13.91 -12.29 -6.31
C ARG A 347 14.06 -12.02 -4.81
N ASN A 348 13.00 -12.29 -4.04
CA ASN A 348 13.07 -12.13 -2.59
C ASN A 348 14.29 -12.89 -2.04
N PRO A 349 15.27 -12.19 -1.43
CA PRO A 349 16.54 -12.80 -1.04
C PRO A 349 16.40 -13.82 0.10
N VAL A 350 15.27 -13.81 0.82
CA VAL A 350 14.96 -14.75 1.92
C VAL A 350 14.46 -16.10 1.38
N VAL A 351 13.78 -16.09 0.23
CA VAL A 351 13.26 -17.31 -0.40
C VAL A 351 14.36 -17.98 -1.25
N ARG A 352 14.81 -19.15 -0.86
CA ARG A 352 15.85 -19.94 -1.55
C ARG A 352 15.30 -20.73 -2.73
#